data_47100350890141bd69fffaba84643fb5
#
_entry.id   47100350890141bd69fffaba84643fb5
#
_cell.length_a   1.000
_cell.length_b   1.000
_cell.length_c   1.000
_cell.angle_alpha   90.00
_cell.angle_beta   90.00
_cell.angle_gamma   90.00
#
_symmetry.space_group_name_H-M   'P 1'
#
loop_
_entity.id
_entity.type
_entity.pdbx_description
1 polymer ?
#
loop_
_entity_poly.entity_id
_entity_poly.type
_entity_poly.pdbx_seq_one_letter_code
_entity_poly.pdbx_strand_id
1 'polypeptide(L)'
;MSLDWEYFFSLFTMIAFWKACVTVVLISTLAWGIGLVLGFFVASAKMSSHRWLNIPAKVFVWFFRSVPLLVVLVFVYNLPQLFPSTGAFLGVPFIAGLVSLVVTEAAYMAEIHRSGLLSVAKGQKEAGHALNMSYLGIQRLIVIPQAIRISMPTLINEYVTIIKLSSLVSAISLPELLQTGQRLYAQNFLVLETLLAVAAYYVLIVTVFGSVLQWIERRMDVPSRSPQTLSETACHRLCDESLPMPMRTASHAAGAPPALQLRDIRKSYGEHTVLQGVNLKIKEGEVVSVIGPSGSGKTTLIRTINKLETLNSGEIILFGEDFIKDNENTNPAVLRKGMLRIGMVFQSFNLFPHMTVLQNIMMAPRYHGKPNDLDVNRKQAYFLLDRVGLLAHADKYPHQLSGGQQQRVAIARTLALSPDIILFDEPTSALDPEMVGEVLKVIQDLAKEGMTMIIVTHEMDFALSVSDRVVMMEHGVIQMNAAPSDILDETNKQTAFVRMREFMGVN
;
A
#
# COMPACT_ATOMS: atom_id res chain seq x y z
N MET A 1 -2.55 -56.81 22.56
CA MET A 1 -3.40 -56.61 21.36
C MET A 1 -2.47 -56.16 20.24
N SER A 2 -2.31 -56.96 19.21
CA SER A 2 -1.61 -56.59 17.98
C SER A 2 -2.61 -55.90 17.05
N LEU A 3 -2.22 -54.76 16.44
CA LEU A 3 -3.03 -54.09 15.42
C LEU A 3 -3.25 -55.04 14.24
N ASP A 4 -4.44 -55.06 13.70
CA ASP A 4 -4.76 -55.79 12.47
C ASP A 4 -4.36 -54.93 11.25
N TRP A 5 -3.12 -55.17 10.79
CA TRP A 5 -2.55 -54.44 9.64
C TRP A 5 -3.22 -54.79 8.31
N GLU A 6 -3.74 -56.02 8.16
CA GLU A 6 -4.44 -56.39 6.95
C GLU A 6 -5.73 -55.62 6.81
N TYR A 7 -6.51 -55.52 7.88
CA TYR A 7 -7.69 -54.67 7.92
C TYR A 7 -7.34 -53.20 7.69
N PHE A 8 -6.28 -52.68 8.35
CA PHE A 8 -5.85 -51.29 8.18
C PHE A 8 -5.59 -50.97 6.70
N PHE A 9 -4.81 -51.76 5.98
CA PHE A 9 -4.53 -51.51 4.55
C PHE A 9 -5.76 -51.72 3.67
N SER A 10 -6.68 -52.59 4.00
CA SER A 10 -7.93 -52.79 3.27
C SER A 10 -8.80 -51.53 3.24
N LEU A 11 -8.75 -50.69 4.28
CA LEU A 11 -9.50 -49.44 4.35
C LEU A 11 -9.14 -48.46 3.25
N PHE A 12 -7.91 -48.47 2.72
CA PHE A 12 -7.48 -47.60 1.62
C PHE A 12 -8.04 -48.00 0.25
N THR A 13 -8.58 -49.19 0.11
CA THR A 13 -9.27 -49.67 -1.09
C THR A 13 -10.76 -49.43 -1.06
N MET A 14 -11.32 -49.04 0.09
CA MET A 14 -12.76 -48.81 0.24
C MET A 14 -13.21 -47.50 -0.42
N ILE A 15 -14.13 -47.60 -1.38
CA ILE A 15 -14.73 -46.45 -2.09
C ILE A 15 -15.40 -45.49 -1.11
N ALA A 16 -15.92 -45.97 0.02
CA ALA A 16 -16.59 -45.13 1.03
C ALA A 16 -15.66 -44.03 1.59
N PHE A 17 -14.38 -44.38 1.89
CA PHE A 17 -13.39 -43.41 2.36
C PHE A 17 -13.04 -42.38 1.26
N TRP A 18 -12.88 -42.79 0.02
CA TRP A 18 -12.59 -41.85 -1.08
C TRP A 18 -13.75 -40.89 -1.35
N LYS A 19 -15.00 -41.37 -1.26
CA LYS A 19 -16.19 -40.49 -1.31
C LYS A 19 -16.18 -39.50 -0.13
N ALA A 20 -15.84 -39.95 1.05
CA ALA A 20 -15.73 -39.10 2.24
C ALA A 20 -14.60 -38.05 2.09
N CYS A 21 -13.45 -38.41 1.48
CA CYS A 21 -12.40 -37.46 1.12
C CYS A 21 -12.94 -36.34 0.21
N VAL A 22 -13.71 -36.71 -0.83
CA VAL A 22 -14.34 -35.72 -1.74
C VAL A 22 -15.28 -34.80 -0.96
N THR A 23 -16.07 -35.34 -0.02
CA THR A 23 -16.95 -34.53 0.82
C THR A 23 -16.17 -33.53 1.68
N VAL A 24 -15.09 -33.96 2.34
CA VAL A 24 -14.20 -33.10 3.13
C VAL A 24 -13.59 -31.99 2.28
N VAL A 25 -13.02 -32.34 1.12
CA VAL A 25 -12.40 -31.36 0.22
C VAL A 25 -13.45 -30.37 -0.31
N LEU A 26 -14.60 -30.86 -0.74
CA LEU A 26 -15.67 -30.02 -1.29
C LEU A 26 -16.19 -29.02 -0.26
N ILE A 27 -16.59 -29.50 0.94
CA ILE A 27 -17.15 -28.63 1.98
C ILE A 27 -16.11 -27.60 2.47
N SER A 28 -14.84 -28.02 2.64
CA SER A 28 -13.75 -27.15 3.09
C SER A 28 -13.42 -26.07 2.05
N THR A 29 -13.36 -26.45 0.76
CA THR A 29 -13.05 -25.51 -0.32
C THR A 29 -14.18 -24.49 -0.50
N LEU A 30 -15.45 -24.96 -0.44
CA LEU A 30 -16.60 -24.05 -0.53
C LEU A 30 -16.66 -23.13 0.68
N ALA A 31 -16.48 -23.66 1.90
CA ALA A 31 -16.49 -22.86 3.13
C ALA A 31 -15.37 -21.79 3.11
N TRP A 32 -14.15 -22.19 2.73
CA TRP A 32 -13.01 -21.28 2.61
C TRP A 32 -13.26 -20.20 1.54
N GLY A 33 -13.67 -20.59 0.33
CA GLY A 33 -13.90 -19.66 -0.78
C GLY A 33 -15.00 -18.64 -0.51
N ILE A 34 -16.16 -19.10 0.00
CA ILE A 34 -17.28 -18.23 0.36
C ILE A 34 -16.91 -17.37 1.58
N GLY A 35 -16.27 -17.97 2.59
CA GLY A 35 -15.77 -17.28 3.79
C GLY A 35 -14.78 -16.17 3.45
N LEU A 36 -13.88 -16.41 2.50
CA LEU A 36 -12.91 -15.42 2.01
C LEU A 36 -13.61 -14.18 1.43
N VAL A 37 -14.61 -14.39 0.58
CA VAL A 37 -15.36 -13.27 -0.04
C VAL A 37 -16.20 -12.54 1.00
N LEU A 38 -16.98 -13.25 1.81
CA LEU A 38 -17.81 -12.64 2.86
C LEU A 38 -16.95 -11.95 3.92
N GLY A 39 -15.86 -12.57 4.32
CA GLY A 39 -14.89 -11.99 5.27
C GLY A 39 -14.30 -10.67 4.79
N PHE A 40 -14.04 -10.53 3.49
CA PHE A 40 -13.59 -9.26 2.92
C PHE A 40 -14.64 -8.14 3.06
N PHE A 41 -15.90 -8.44 2.79
CA PHE A 41 -16.98 -7.46 2.98
C PHE A 41 -17.18 -7.11 4.45
N VAL A 42 -17.14 -8.10 5.35
CA VAL A 42 -17.24 -7.89 6.80
C VAL A 42 -16.06 -7.05 7.31
N ALA A 43 -14.82 -7.33 6.85
CA ALA A 43 -13.65 -6.52 7.18
C ALA A 43 -13.80 -5.07 6.71
N SER A 44 -14.28 -4.87 5.49
CA SER A 44 -14.52 -3.54 4.91
C SER A 44 -15.59 -2.79 5.70
N ALA A 45 -16.69 -3.45 6.06
CA ALA A 45 -17.73 -2.88 6.92
C ALA A 45 -17.21 -2.53 8.31
N LYS A 46 -16.38 -3.39 8.92
CA LYS A 46 -15.75 -3.16 10.23
C LYS A 46 -14.79 -1.97 10.23
N MET A 47 -14.16 -1.67 9.08
CA MET A 47 -13.25 -0.53 8.91
C MET A 47 -13.96 0.75 8.47
N SER A 48 -15.25 0.70 8.16
CA SER A 48 -16.04 1.85 7.74
C SER A 48 -16.15 2.91 8.84
N SER A 49 -16.14 4.19 8.46
CA SER A 49 -16.43 5.33 9.34
C SER A 49 -17.91 5.39 9.76
N HIS A 50 -18.80 4.76 8.99
CA HIS A 50 -20.24 4.75 9.25
C HIS A 50 -20.60 3.76 10.36
N ARG A 51 -21.09 4.24 11.48
CA ARG A 51 -21.42 3.43 12.66
C ARG A 51 -22.42 2.29 12.36
N TRP A 52 -23.38 2.52 11.47
CA TRP A 52 -24.39 1.52 11.09
C TRP A 52 -23.82 0.32 10.33
N LEU A 53 -22.65 0.41 9.70
CA LEU A 53 -21.91 -0.71 9.11
C LEU A 53 -20.91 -1.32 10.10
N ASN A 54 -20.20 -0.46 10.81
CA ASN A 54 -19.10 -0.84 11.69
C ASN A 54 -19.57 -1.64 12.92
N ILE A 55 -20.66 -1.20 13.57
CA ILE A 55 -21.15 -1.85 14.80
C ILE A 55 -21.67 -3.27 14.52
N PRO A 56 -22.58 -3.51 13.54
CA PRO A 56 -23.02 -4.87 13.24
C PRO A 56 -21.87 -5.80 12.84
N ALA A 57 -20.90 -5.31 12.03
CA ALA A 57 -19.75 -6.10 11.63
C ALA A 57 -18.87 -6.48 12.84
N LYS A 58 -18.68 -5.58 13.80
CA LYS A 58 -17.93 -5.88 15.04
C LYS A 58 -18.66 -6.92 15.89
N VAL A 59 -19.99 -6.79 16.05
CA VAL A 59 -20.82 -7.74 16.80
C VAL A 59 -20.78 -9.10 16.14
N PHE A 60 -20.93 -9.18 14.81
CA PHE A 60 -20.84 -10.42 14.04
C PHE A 60 -19.50 -11.13 14.28
N VAL A 61 -18.38 -10.43 14.09
CA VAL A 61 -17.05 -11.00 14.27
C VAL A 61 -16.82 -11.44 15.72
N TRP A 62 -17.21 -10.61 16.70
CA TRP A 62 -17.10 -10.95 18.11
C TRP A 62 -17.89 -12.23 18.44
N PHE A 63 -19.15 -12.31 18.00
CA PHE A 63 -20.03 -13.43 18.30
C PHE A 63 -19.51 -14.75 17.71
N PHE A 64 -19.30 -14.80 16.37
CA PHE A 64 -18.93 -16.06 15.70
C PHE A 64 -17.49 -16.51 15.99
N ARG A 65 -16.62 -15.65 16.48
CA ARG A 65 -15.30 -16.05 17.01
C ARG A 65 -15.34 -16.51 18.46
N SER A 66 -16.38 -16.18 19.20
CA SER A 66 -16.53 -16.57 20.61
C SER A 66 -17.30 -17.89 20.78
N VAL A 67 -18.18 -18.22 19.84
CA VAL A 67 -19.00 -19.43 19.91
C VAL A 67 -18.25 -20.61 19.28
N PRO A 68 -18.13 -21.79 19.98
CA PRO A 68 -17.55 -22.99 19.39
C PRO A 68 -18.28 -23.44 18.13
N LEU A 69 -17.55 -23.83 17.09
CA LEU A 69 -18.14 -24.26 15.80
C LEU A 69 -19.17 -25.40 15.99
N LEU A 70 -18.89 -26.36 16.88
CA LEU A 70 -19.82 -27.45 17.15
C LEU A 70 -21.20 -26.96 17.62
N VAL A 71 -21.23 -25.90 18.45
CA VAL A 71 -22.49 -25.30 18.93
C VAL A 71 -23.24 -24.65 17.75
N VAL A 72 -22.51 -23.92 16.88
CA VAL A 72 -23.09 -23.33 15.68
C VAL A 72 -23.67 -24.41 14.75
N LEU A 73 -22.94 -25.49 14.52
CA LEU A 73 -23.37 -26.63 13.70
C LEU A 73 -24.69 -27.24 14.19
N VAL A 74 -24.74 -27.57 15.48
CA VAL A 74 -25.94 -28.18 16.08
C VAL A 74 -27.09 -27.19 16.05
N PHE A 75 -26.85 -25.92 16.35
CA PHE A 75 -27.89 -24.88 16.31
C PHE A 75 -28.45 -24.68 14.90
N VAL A 76 -27.59 -24.51 13.88
CA VAL A 76 -28.03 -24.28 12.49
C VAL A 76 -28.80 -25.50 11.95
N TYR A 77 -28.34 -26.73 12.25
CA TYR A 77 -29.03 -27.95 11.81
C TYR A 77 -30.41 -28.14 12.45
N ASN A 78 -30.62 -27.67 13.69
CA ASN A 78 -31.88 -27.73 14.39
C ASN A 78 -32.76 -26.46 14.20
N LEU A 79 -32.29 -25.46 13.48
CA LEU A 79 -33.05 -24.24 13.21
C LEU A 79 -34.42 -24.47 12.55
N PRO A 80 -34.63 -25.51 11.69
CA PRO A 80 -35.94 -25.86 11.15
C PRO A 80 -36.99 -26.19 12.20
N GLN A 81 -36.61 -26.59 13.42
CA GLN A 81 -37.56 -26.82 14.51
C GLN A 81 -38.21 -25.51 14.98
N LEU A 82 -37.48 -24.40 14.92
CA LEU A 82 -38.00 -23.05 15.26
C LEU A 82 -38.61 -22.35 14.03
N PHE A 83 -38.07 -22.59 12.87
CA PHE A 83 -38.45 -21.96 11.60
C PHE A 83 -38.68 -23.04 10.52
N PRO A 84 -39.86 -23.68 10.46
CA PRO A 84 -40.15 -24.81 9.54
C PRO A 84 -39.89 -24.51 8.07
N SER A 85 -40.03 -23.26 7.63
CA SER A 85 -39.73 -22.81 6.28
C SER A 85 -38.25 -23.02 5.85
N THR A 86 -37.31 -23.13 6.79
CA THR A 86 -35.92 -23.38 6.53
C THR A 86 -35.59 -24.87 6.36
N GLY A 87 -36.55 -25.76 6.63
CA GLY A 87 -36.33 -27.22 6.66
C GLY A 87 -35.91 -27.81 5.33
N ALA A 88 -36.43 -27.33 4.23
CA ALA A 88 -36.06 -27.77 2.88
C ALA A 88 -34.56 -27.51 2.58
N PHE A 89 -33.96 -26.52 3.23
CA PHE A 89 -32.59 -26.10 3.00
C PHE A 89 -31.65 -26.55 4.14
N LEU A 90 -31.94 -26.16 5.39
CA LEU A 90 -31.07 -26.48 6.55
C LEU A 90 -31.28 -27.90 7.10
N GLY A 91 -32.33 -28.60 6.69
CA GLY A 91 -32.51 -30.03 7.01
C GLY A 91 -31.51 -30.96 6.29
N VAL A 92 -30.78 -30.47 5.29
CA VAL A 92 -29.76 -31.23 4.58
C VAL A 92 -28.41 -31.04 5.32
N PRO A 93 -27.79 -32.12 5.87
CA PRO A 93 -26.58 -32.03 6.68
C PRO A 93 -25.41 -31.28 5.98
N PHE A 94 -25.25 -31.49 4.67
CA PHE A 94 -24.20 -30.81 3.89
C PHE A 94 -24.40 -29.28 3.88
N ILE A 95 -25.65 -28.84 3.68
CA ILE A 95 -25.95 -27.40 3.60
C ILE A 95 -25.83 -26.76 4.99
N ALA A 96 -26.38 -27.40 6.03
CA ALA A 96 -26.29 -26.89 7.38
C ALA A 96 -24.81 -26.82 7.85
N GLY A 97 -24.01 -27.84 7.52
CA GLY A 97 -22.57 -27.87 7.77
C GLY A 97 -21.83 -26.76 7.03
N LEU A 98 -22.13 -26.58 5.74
CA LEU A 98 -21.53 -25.54 4.92
C LEU A 98 -21.88 -24.14 5.46
N VAL A 99 -23.13 -23.84 5.76
CA VAL A 99 -23.57 -22.55 6.31
C VAL A 99 -22.87 -22.25 7.64
N SER A 100 -22.78 -23.24 8.53
CA SER A 100 -22.13 -23.09 9.83
C SER A 100 -20.63 -22.79 9.69
N LEU A 101 -19.93 -23.54 8.82
CA LEU A 101 -18.53 -23.29 8.50
C LEU A 101 -18.36 -21.91 7.87
N VAL A 102 -19.13 -21.56 6.84
CA VAL A 102 -19.02 -20.27 6.14
C VAL A 102 -19.19 -19.08 7.08
N VAL A 103 -20.20 -19.10 7.95
CA VAL A 103 -20.47 -17.98 8.86
C VAL A 103 -19.34 -17.82 9.89
N THR A 104 -18.86 -18.94 10.44
CA THR A 104 -17.72 -18.94 11.38
C THR A 104 -16.46 -18.47 10.67
N GLU A 105 -16.14 -19.03 9.51
CA GLU A 105 -14.96 -18.69 8.73
C GLU A 105 -14.99 -17.24 8.25
N ALA A 106 -16.13 -16.72 7.84
CA ALA A 106 -16.25 -15.31 7.47
C ALA A 106 -15.82 -14.36 8.59
N ALA A 107 -16.06 -14.73 9.85
CA ALA A 107 -15.62 -13.96 11.01
C ALA A 107 -14.08 -14.01 11.22
N TYR A 108 -13.45 -15.18 11.03
CA TYR A 108 -11.99 -15.32 11.08
C TYR A 108 -11.33 -14.64 9.89
N MET A 109 -11.82 -14.86 8.67
CA MET A 109 -11.32 -14.22 7.44
C MET A 109 -11.44 -12.69 7.50
N ALA A 110 -12.49 -12.15 8.15
CA ALA A 110 -12.63 -10.71 8.33
C ALA A 110 -11.47 -10.11 9.14
N GLU A 111 -10.98 -10.80 10.18
CA GLU A 111 -9.82 -10.32 10.94
C GLU A 111 -8.51 -10.47 10.15
N ILE A 112 -8.36 -11.54 9.39
CA ILE A 112 -7.19 -11.74 8.53
C ILE A 112 -7.12 -10.63 7.48
N HIS A 113 -8.21 -10.35 6.79
CA HIS A 113 -8.29 -9.25 5.81
C HIS A 113 -8.05 -7.89 6.44
N ARG A 114 -8.66 -7.62 7.60
CA ARG A 114 -8.46 -6.35 8.32
C ARG A 114 -6.99 -6.17 8.71
N SER A 115 -6.34 -7.20 9.23
CA SER A 115 -4.92 -7.18 9.58
C SER A 115 -4.05 -6.90 8.34
N GLY A 116 -4.31 -7.59 7.22
CA GLY A 116 -3.61 -7.36 5.96
C GLY A 116 -3.79 -5.94 5.41
N LEU A 117 -5.01 -5.39 5.47
CA LEU A 117 -5.28 -4.02 5.01
C LEU A 117 -4.61 -2.95 5.91
N LEU A 118 -4.49 -3.21 7.20
CA LEU A 118 -3.84 -2.31 8.16
C LEU A 118 -2.31 -2.39 8.12
N SER A 119 -1.75 -3.51 7.70
CA SER A 119 -0.29 -3.69 7.58
C SER A 119 0.32 -2.94 6.40
N VAL A 120 -0.50 -2.46 5.44
CA VAL A 120 -0.01 -1.61 4.36
C VAL A 120 0.36 -0.24 4.91
N ALA A 121 1.64 0.13 4.79
CA ALA A 121 2.20 1.37 5.33
C ALA A 121 1.42 2.61 4.85
N LYS A 122 1.24 3.59 5.75
CA LYS A 122 0.54 4.85 5.46
C LYS A 122 1.15 5.59 4.26
N GLY A 123 2.49 5.59 4.15
CA GLY A 123 3.22 6.20 3.04
C GLY A 123 2.83 5.66 1.66
N GLN A 124 2.39 4.40 1.55
CA GLN A 124 1.90 3.83 0.29
C GLN A 124 0.59 4.50 -0.18
N LYS A 125 -0.31 4.81 0.76
CA LYS A 125 -1.55 5.53 0.47
C LYS A 125 -1.25 6.99 0.14
N GLU A 126 -0.34 7.62 0.88
CA GLU A 126 0.10 8.99 0.63
C GLU A 126 0.76 9.15 -0.74
N ALA A 127 1.62 8.18 -1.15
CA ALA A 127 2.18 8.16 -2.49
C ALA A 127 1.09 8.07 -3.58
N GLY A 128 0.08 7.22 -3.38
CA GLY A 128 -1.07 7.16 -4.28
C GLY A 128 -1.85 8.48 -4.37
N HIS A 129 -2.05 9.16 -3.24
CA HIS A 129 -2.67 10.49 -3.21
C HIS A 129 -1.82 11.55 -3.91
N ALA A 130 -0.50 11.56 -3.67
CA ALA A 130 0.44 12.46 -4.35
C ALA A 130 0.48 12.26 -5.87
N LEU A 131 0.17 11.05 -6.34
CA LEU A 131 -0.02 10.74 -7.76
C LEU A 131 -1.46 11.08 -8.25
N ASN A 132 -2.25 11.80 -7.45
CA ASN A 132 -3.63 12.21 -7.75
C ASN A 132 -4.57 11.03 -8.10
N MET A 133 -4.36 9.88 -7.47
CA MET A 133 -5.22 8.71 -7.64
C MET A 133 -6.47 8.83 -6.75
N SER A 134 -7.62 8.39 -7.27
CA SER A 134 -8.84 8.32 -6.46
C SER A 134 -8.71 7.30 -5.34
N TYR A 135 -9.52 7.44 -4.28
CA TYR A 135 -9.55 6.47 -3.18
C TYR A 135 -9.71 5.02 -3.67
N LEU A 136 -10.66 4.78 -4.60
CA LEU A 136 -10.87 3.45 -5.18
C LEU A 136 -9.66 2.97 -5.99
N GLY A 137 -8.99 3.87 -6.72
CA GLY A 137 -7.75 3.57 -7.44
C GLY A 137 -6.64 3.12 -6.50
N ILE A 138 -6.44 3.85 -5.40
CA ILE A 138 -5.46 3.51 -4.35
C ILE A 138 -5.79 2.14 -3.73
N GLN A 139 -7.06 1.91 -3.37
CA GLN A 139 -7.47 0.62 -2.79
C GLN A 139 -7.20 -0.53 -3.76
N ARG A 140 -7.65 -0.42 -5.02
CA ARG A 140 -7.58 -1.49 -6.01
C ARG A 140 -6.16 -1.79 -6.49
N LEU A 141 -5.34 -0.75 -6.71
CA LEU A 141 -4.04 -0.89 -7.39
C LEU A 141 -2.86 -0.93 -6.41
N ILE A 142 -3.01 -0.39 -5.19
CA ILE A 142 -1.92 -0.28 -4.23
C ILE A 142 -2.19 -1.13 -2.98
N VAL A 143 -3.34 -0.89 -2.29
CA VAL A 143 -3.58 -1.45 -0.96
C VAL A 143 -3.98 -2.92 -1.04
N ILE A 144 -5.01 -3.27 -1.81
CA ILE A 144 -5.53 -4.65 -1.87
C ILE A 144 -4.48 -5.65 -2.37
N PRO A 145 -3.71 -5.40 -3.45
CA PRO A 145 -2.69 -6.34 -3.89
C PRO A 145 -1.61 -6.62 -2.85
N GLN A 146 -1.22 -5.61 -2.06
CA GLN A 146 -0.27 -5.76 -0.98
C GLN A 146 -0.90 -6.52 0.20
N ALA A 147 -2.11 -6.13 0.62
CA ALA A 147 -2.83 -6.77 1.72
C ALA A 147 -3.05 -8.27 1.47
N ILE A 148 -3.46 -8.66 0.25
CA ILE A 148 -3.62 -10.07 -0.12
C ILE A 148 -2.30 -10.83 0.05
N ARG A 149 -1.18 -10.29 -0.44
CA ARG A 149 0.13 -10.93 -0.32
C ARG A 149 0.55 -11.14 1.13
N ILE A 150 0.37 -10.11 1.96
CA ILE A 150 0.72 -10.16 3.39
C ILE A 150 -0.17 -11.18 4.13
N SER A 151 -1.44 -11.30 3.74
CA SER A 151 -2.39 -12.21 4.38
C SER A 151 -2.31 -13.65 3.87
N MET A 152 -1.67 -13.89 2.71
CA MET A 152 -1.70 -15.21 2.03
C MET A 152 -1.23 -16.37 2.92
N PRO A 153 -0.11 -16.28 3.68
CA PRO A 153 0.31 -17.38 4.56
C PRO A 153 -0.75 -17.73 5.59
N THR A 154 -1.41 -16.72 6.18
CA THR A 154 -2.47 -16.91 7.17
C THR A 154 -3.72 -17.51 6.54
N LEU A 155 -4.09 -17.10 5.32
CA LEU A 155 -5.24 -17.65 4.58
C LEU A 155 -5.02 -19.13 4.22
N ILE A 156 -3.80 -19.52 3.90
CA ILE A 156 -3.43 -20.93 3.65
C ILE A 156 -3.54 -21.76 4.93
N ASN A 157 -3.03 -21.26 6.03
CA ASN A 157 -3.15 -21.93 7.32
C ASN A 157 -4.61 -22.10 7.76
N GLU A 158 -5.46 -21.13 7.47
CA GLU A 158 -6.90 -21.20 7.74
C GLU A 158 -7.57 -22.28 6.92
N TYR A 159 -7.21 -22.45 5.63
CA TYR A 159 -7.71 -23.57 4.83
C TYR A 159 -7.39 -24.94 5.42
N VAL A 160 -6.14 -25.13 5.90
CA VAL A 160 -5.73 -26.35 6.60
C VAL A 160 -6.55 -26.55 7.89
N THR A 161 -6.87 -25.48 8.58
CA THR A 161 -7.71 -25.50 9.79
C THR A 161 -9.14 -25.94 9.44
N ILE A 162 -9.74 -25.41 8.39
CA ILE A 162 -11.08 -25.77 7.92
C ILE A 162 -11.17 -27.26 7.57
N ILE A 163 -10.15 -27.82 6.89
CA ILE A 163 -10.10 -29.26 6.59
C ILE A 163 -10.21 -30.08 7.88
N LYS A 164 -9.51 -29.71 8.96
CA LYS A 164 -9.60 -30.40 10.25
C LYS A 164 -10.94 -30.18 10.93
N LEU A 165 -11.45 -28.95 10.90
CA LEU A 165 -12.75 -28.59 11.49
C LEU A 165 -13.94 -29.25 10.77
N SER A 166 -13.76 -29.65 9.50
CA SER A 166 -14.81 -30.40 8.78
C SER A 166 -15.17 -31.72 9.45
N SER A 167 -14.27 -32.29 10.26
CA SER A 167 -14.59 -33.50 11.07
C SER A 167 -15.74 -33.28 12.06
N LEU A 168 -15.95 -32.03 12.54
CA LEU A 168 -17.05 -31.72 13.46
C LEU A 168 -18.41 -31.85 12.81
N VAL A 169 -18.49 -31.79 11.46
CA VAL A 169 -19.77 -31.94 10.74
C VAL A 169 -20.32 -33.35 10.85
N SER A 170 -19.49 -34.33 11.27
CA SER A 170 -19.96 -35.68 11.67
C SER A 170 -21.06 -35.64 12.73
N ALA A 171 -21.03 -34.65 13.64
CA ALA A 171 -22.03 -34.49 14.70
C ALA A 171 -23.47 -34.25 14.18
N ILE A 172 -23.61 -33.75 12.96
CA ILE A 172 -24.93 -33.59 12.27
C ILE A 172 -25.16 -34.68 11.21
N SER A 173 -24.46 -35.81 11.34
CA SER A 173 -24.62 -36.99 10.49
C SER A 173 -24.21 -36.82 9.02
N LEU A 174 -23.34 -35.85 8.68
CA LEU A 174 -22.74 -35.77 7.35
C LEU A 174 -21.72 -36.90 7.15
N PRO A 175 -21.85 -37.74 6.08
CA PRO A 175 -20.90 -38.82 5.81
C PRO A 175 -19.59 -38.25 5.26
N GLU A 176 -18.72 -37.84 6.18
CA GLU A 176 -17.34 -37.44 5.96
C GLU A 176 -16.39 -38.49 6.57
N LEU A 177 -15.06 -38.25 6.57
CA LEU A 177 -14.06 -39.25 6.96
C LEU A 177 -14.25 -39.78 8.37
N LEU A 178 -14.45 -38.92 9.37
CA LEU A 178 -14.62 -39.36 10.77
C LEU A 178 -15.90 -40.16 10.94
N GLN A 179 -17.04 -39.67 10.38
CA GLN A 179 -18.30 -40.39 10.47
C GLN A 179 -18.26 -41.72 9.74
N THR A 180 -17.61 -41.78 8.57
CA THR A 180 -17.40 -43.06 7.84
C THR A 180 -16.64 -44.07 8.70
N GLY A 181 -15.56 -43.62 9.36
CA GLY A 181 -14.82 -44.44 10.32
C GLY A 181 -15.68 -44.89 11.51
N GLN A 182 -16.44 -43.93 12.10
CA GLN A 182 -17.34 -44.24 13.24
C GLN A 182 -18.36 -45.33 12.91
N ARG A 183 -18.95 -45.32 11.74
CA ARG A 183 -19.91 -46.34 11.28
C ARG A 183 -19.24 -47.71 11.14
N LEU A 184 -17.98 -47.76 10.66
CA LEU A 184 -17.25 -49.01 10.48
C LEU A 184 -16.81 -49.64 11.83
N TYR A 185 -16.18 -48.86 12.69
CA TYR A 185 -15.73 -49.44 13.97
C TYR A 185 -16.89 -49.71 14.94
N ALA A 186 -18.05 -49.11 14.77
CA ALA A 186 -19.25 -49.48 15.51
C ALA A 186 -19.77 -50.88 15.12
N GLN A 187 -19.42 -51.39 13.92
CA GLN A 187 -19.83 -52.72 13.44
C GLN A 187 -18.82 -53.83 13.78
N ASN A 188 -17.50 -53.53 13.70
CA ASN A 188 -16.44 -54.53 13.82
C ASN A 188 -15.56 -54.37 15.05
N PHE A 189 -15.74 -53.30 15.84
CA PHE A 189 -14.99 -52.94 17.05
C PHE A 189 -13.48 -52.72 16.85
N LEU A 190 -12.99 -52.59 15.57
CA LEU A 190 -11.60 -52.28 15.23
C LEU A 190 -11.39 -50.76 15.23
N VAL A 191 -11.41 -50.17 16.44
CA VAL A 191 -11.42 -48.70 16.62
C VAL A 191 -10.10 -48.08 16.25
N LEU A 192 -8.97 -48.66 16.73
CA LEU A 192 -7.63 -48.06 16.56
C LEU A 192 -7.19 -48.08 15.10
N GLU A 193 -7.36 -49.21 14.42
CA GLU A 193 -7.03 -49.37 13.00
C GLU A 193 -7.82 -48.39 12.11
N THR A 194 -9.12 -48.28 12.39
CA THR A 194 -10.01 -47.38 11.63
C THR A 194 -9.65 -45.92 11.87
N LEU A 195 -9.40 -45.49 13.12
CA LEU A 195 -8.99 -44.12 13.43
C LEU A 195 -7.61 -43.76 12.86
N LEU A 196 -6.66 -44.75 12.85
CA LEU A 196 -5.37 -44.55 12.19
C LEU A 196 -5.54 -44.30 10.67
N ALA A 197 -6.43 -45.07 10.03
CA ALA A 197 -6.72 -44.89 8.61
C ALA A 197 -7.39 -43.51 8.35
N VAL A 198 -8.36 -43.09 9.17
CA VAL A 198 -8.96 -41.75 9.11
C VAL A 198 -7.90 -40.66 9.24
N ALA A 199 -7.00 -40.79 10.23
CA ALA A 199 -5.90 -39.84 10.41
C ALA A 199 -4.98 -39.78 9.18
N ALA A 200 -4.64 -40.96 8.60
CA ALA A 200 -3.81 -41.03 7.38
C ALA A 200 -4.47 -40.30 6.19
N TYR A 201 -5.78 -40.45 5.99
CA TYR A 201 -6.52 -39.73 4.96
C TYR A 201 -6.51 -38.23 5.21
N TYR A 202 -6.72 -37.75 6.45
CA TYR A 202 -6.59 -36.31 6.75
C TYR A 202 -5.19 -35.78 6.48
N VAL A 203 -4.14 -36.54 6.89
CA VAL A 203 -2.75 -36.14 6.59
C VAL A 203 -2.51 -36.07 5.09
N LEU A 204 -3.03 -37.03 4.32
CA LEU A 204 -2.92 -37.02 2.85
C LEU A 204 -3.57 -35.75 2.24
N ILE A 205 -4.83 -35.44 2.62
CA ILE A 205 -5.55 -34.29 2.12
C ILE A 205 -4.81 -32.99 2.48
N VAL A 206 -4.44 -32.81 3.75
CA VAL A 206 -3.72 -31.63 4.23
C VAL A 206 -2.39 -31.46 3.51
N THR A 207 -1.62 -32.55 3.30
CA THR A 207 -0.33 -32.48 2.61
C THR A 207 -0.49 -32.09 1.15
N VAL A 208 -1.42 -32.69 0.43
CA VAL A 208 -1.65 -32.40 -0.99
C VAL A 208 -2.11 -30.95 -1.17
N PHE A 209 -3.18 -30.56 -0.50
CA PHE A 209 -3.74 -29.21 -0.66
C PHE A 209 -2.84 -28.12 -0.06
N GLY A 210 -2.20 -28.40 1.08
CA GLY A 210 -1.20 -27.50 1.67
C GLY A 210 -0.03 -27.23 0.73
N SER A 211 0.48 -28.28 0.07
CA SER A 211 1.57 -28.16 -0.91
C SER A 211 1.17 -27.35 -2.14
N VAL A 212 -0.06 -27.56 -2.64
CA VAL A 212 -0.59 -26.78 -3.78
C VAL A 212 -0.72 -25.31 -3.40
N LEU A 213 -1.29 -24.99 -2.24
CA LEU A 213 -1.45 -23.61 -1.78
C LEU A 213 -0.11 -22.93 -1.50
N GLN A 214 0.87 -23.64 -0.90
CA GLN A 214 2.24 -23.12 -0.72
C GLN A 214 2.94 -22.88 -2.07
N TRP A 215 2.69 -23.70 -3.08
CA TRP A 215 3.22 -23.45 -4.41
C TRP A 215 2.63 -22.17 -5.03
N ILE A 216 1.32 -21.92 -4.84
CA ILE A 216 0.67 -20.65 -5.25
C ILE A 216 1.29 -19.47 -4.49
N GLU A 217 1.47 -19.57 -3.18
CA GLU A 217 2.10 -18.55 -2.33
C GLU A 217 3.49 -18.17 -2.86
N ARG A 218 4.36 -19.17 -3.09
CA ARG A 218 5.71 -18.94 -3.63
C ARG A 218 5.70 -18.21 -4.97
N ARG A 219 4.69 -18.45 -5.82
CA ARG A 219 4.56 -17.71 -7.09
C ARG A 219 4.12 -16.27 -6.90
N MET A 220 3.41 -15.97 -5.83
CA MET A 220 2.98 -14.61 -5.48
C MET A 220 4.03 -13.85 -4.67
N ASP A 221 5.01 -14.55 -4.11
CA ASP A 221 6.07 -13.95 -3.31
C ASP A 221 7.06 -13.20 -4.19
N VAL A 222 7.02 -11.85 -4.09
CA VAL A 222 7.91 -10.95 -4.86
C VAL A 222 9.34 -10.95 -4.31
N PRO A 223 9.57 -10.95 -2.98
CA PRO A 223 10.92 -11.00 -2.42
C PRO A 223 11.76 -12.18 -2.87
N SER A 224 11.16 -13.32 -3.17
CA SER A 224 11.88 -14.53 -3.62
C SER A 224 12.34 -14.49 -5.09
N ARG A 225 11.95 -13.47 -5.86
CA ARG A 225 12.32 -13.37 -7.27
C ARG A 225 13.77 -12.94 -7.42
N SER A 226 14.50 -13.66 -8.28
CA SER A 226 15.88 -13.30 -8.62
C SER A 226 15.96 -11.90 -9.22
N PRO A 227 16.97 -11.08 -8.86
CA PRO A 227 17.17 -9.76 -9.45
C PRO A 227 17.45 -9.90 -10.93
N GLN A 228 16.64 -9.22 -11.75
CA GLN A 228 16.85 -9.18 -13.20
C GLN A 228 17.50 -7.84 -13.55
N THR A 229 18.78 -7.88 -13.91
CA THR A 229 19.49 -6.72 -14.46
C THR A 229 19.52 -6.88 -15.97
N LEU A 230 19.13 -5.84 -16.68
CA LEU A 230 19.18 -5.84 -18.16
C LEU A 230 20.63 -5.84 -18.63
N SER A 231 20.89 -6.53 -19.73
CA SER A 231 22.21 -6.51 -20.38
C SER A 231 22.48 -5.14 -21.00
N GLU A 232 23.75 -4.78 -21.16
CA GLU A 232 24.16 -3.53 -21.83
C GLU A 232 23.52 -3.36 -23.21
N THR A 233 23.49 -4.44 -23.99
CA THR A 233 22.85 -4.44 -25.32
C THR A 233 21.35 -4.18 -25.27
N ALA A 234 20.66 -4.68 -24.24
CA ALA A 234 19.25 -4.38 -24.02
C ALA A 234 19.06 -2.91 -23.59
N CYS A 235 19.93 -2.41 -22.72
CA CYS A 235 19.89 -1.00 -22.31
C CYS A 235 20.10 -0.05 -23.49
N HIS A 236 21.08 -0.28 -24.34
CA HIS A 236 21.30 0.52 -25.55
C HIS A 236 20.05 0.54 -26.45
N ARG A 237 19.44 -0.63 -26.72
CA ARG A 237 18.22 -0.70 -27.52
C ARG A 237 17.08 0.09 -26.90
N LEU A 238 16.85 -0.04 -25.59
CA LEU A 238 15.79 0.67 -24.89
C LEU A 238 16.05 2.18 -24.81
N CYS A 239 17.31 2.60 -24.76
CA CYS A 239 17.70 4.00 -24.84
C CYS A 239 17.39 4.57 -26.22
N ASP A 240 17.71 3.85 -27.30
CA ASP A 240 17.40 4.26 -28.68
C ASP A 240 15.88 4.31 -28.95
N GLU A 241 15.11 3.43 -28.32
CA GLU A 241 13.64 3.41 -28.39
C GLU A 241 12.96 4.42 -27.47
N SER A 242 13.72 5.04 -26.55
CA SER A 242 13.18 5.97 -25.56
C SER A 242 12.64 7.25 -26.21
N LEU A 243 11.58 7.81 -25.61
CA LEU A 243 11.01 9.08 -26.06
C LEU A 243 11.27 10.15 -25.00
N PRO A 244 11.86 11.29 -25.39
CA PRO A 244 12.01 12.43 -24.48
C PRO A 244 10.66 12.83 -23.90
N MET A 245 10.65 13.11 -22.62
CA MET A 245 9.46 13.62 -21.96
C MET A 245 9.49 15.15 -22.04
N PRO A 246 8.41 15.81 -22.52
CA PRO A 246 8.35 17.26 -22.51
C PRO A 246 8.36 17.75 -21.06
N MET A 247 9.50 18.27 -20.62
CA MET A 247 9.56 18.98 -19.35
C MET A 247 9.05 20.41 -19.59
N ARG A 248 8.19 20.87 -18.71
CA ARG A 248 7.73 22.26 -18.76
C ARG A 248 8.83 23.14 -18.20
N THR A 249 9.59 23.74 -19.09
CA THR A 249 10.58 24.75 -18.73
C THR A 249 9.86 26.09 -18.46
N ALA A 250 10.39 26.85 -17.50
CA ALA A 250 9.84 28.11 -17.08
C ALA A 250 9.69 29.07 -18.27
N SER A 251 8.50 29.65 -18.40
CA SER A 251 8.28 30.82 -19.27
C SER A 251 8.64 32.08 -18.48
N HIS A 252 9.85 32.61 -18.69
CA HIS A 252 10.33 33.85 -18.03
C HIS A 252 9.66 35.11 -18.56
N ALA A 253 8.34 35.11 -18.79
CA ALA A 253 7.62 36.30 -19.21
C ALA A 253 7.59 37.31 -18.06
N ALA A 254 8.12 38.49 -18.31
CA ALA A 254 8.08 39.60 -17.34
C ALA A 254 6.62 39.90 -16.99
N GLY A 255 6.22 39.76 -15.72
CA GLY A 255 4.85 39.96 -15.24
C GLY A 255 3.99 38.72 -15.13
N ALA A 256 4.52 37.51 -15.37
CA ALA A 256 3.80 36.27 -15.13
C ALA A 256 3.41 36.13 -13.64
N PRO A 257 2.24 35.53 -13.31
CA PRO A 257 1.86 35.27 -11.93
C PRO A 257 2.84 34.28 -11.31
N PRO A 258 3.05 34.31 -9.98
CA PRO A 258 3.90 33.33 -9.30
C PRO A 258 3.37 31.92 -9.53
N ALA A 259 4.29 30.94 -9.67
CA ALA A 259 3.94 29.53 -9.82
C ALA A 259 3.16 29.03 -8.60
N LEU A 260 3.59 29.48 -7.40
CA LEU A 260 2.92 29.17 -6.15
C LEU A 260 2.89 30.40 -5.24
N GLN A 261 1.72 30.66 -4.63
CA GLN A 261 1.57 31.69 -3.61
C GLN A 261 0.81 31.12 -2.41
N LEU A 262 1.41 31.19 -1.24
CA LEU A 262 0.82 30.87 0.04
C LEU A 262 0.43 32.16 0.75
N ARG A 263 -0.80 32.24 1.27
CA ARG A 263 -1.33 33.40 1.99
C ARG A 263 -1.90 32.96 3.32
N ASP A 264 -1.36 33.46 4.42
CA ASP A 264 -1.77 33.26 5.81
C ASP A 264 -2.04 31.77 6.14
N ILE A 265 -1.16 30.88 5.73
CA ILE A 265 -1.33 29.43 5.91
C ILE A 265 -1.24 29.07 7.39
N ARG A 266 -2.33 28.50 7.93
CA ARG A 266 -2.43 28.06 9.32
C ARG A 266 -2.81 26.58 9.40
N LYS A 267 -2.14 25.85 10.30
CA LYS A 267 -2.42 24.44 10.58
C LYS A 267 -2.24 24.14 12.03
N SER A 268 -3.25 23.46 12.62
CA SER A 268 -3.21 22.96 13.99
C SER A 268 -3.65 21.49 14.04
N TYR A 269 -3.11 20.75 15.00
CA TYR A 269 -3.51 19.39 15.37
C TYR A 269 -4.03 19.42 16.82
N GLY A 270 -5.34 19.42 16.97
CA GLY A 270 -5.97 19.69 18.26
C GLY A 270 -5.61 21.11 18.75
N GLU A 271 -5.05 21.22 19.94
CA GLU A 271 -4.62 22.50 20.51
C GLU A 271 -3.22 22.96 20.06
N HIS A 272 -2.46 22.07 19.41
CA HIS A 272 -1.09 22.38 18.98
C HIS A 272 -1.08 23.03 17.61
N THR A 273 -0.70 24.32 17.54
CA THR A 273 -0.56 25.06 16.27
C THR A 273 0.83 24.84 15.69
N VAL A 274 0.89 24.28 14.46
CA VAL A 274 2.13 23.92 13.75
C VAL A 274 2.51 24.99 12.71
N LEU A 275 1.54 25.58 11.99
CA LEU A 275 1.77 26.67 11.07
C LEU A 275 0.96 27.90 11.53
N GLN A 276 1.63 29.06 11.58
CA GLN A 276 1.12 30.28 12.22
C GLN A 276 1.09 31.46 11.25
N GLY A 277 0.41 31.30 10.09
CA GLY A 277 0.26 32.39 9.13
C GLY A 277 1.44 32.51 8.14
N VAL A 278 1.83 31.39 7.56
CA VAL A 278 2.94 31.33 6.61
C VAL A 278 2.57 32.00 5.29
N ASN A 279 3.41 32.95 4.86
CA ASN A 279 3.29 33.66 3.57
C ASN A 279 4.54 33.40 2.74
N LEU A 280 4.38 32.86 1.51
CA LEU A 280 5.49 32.58 0.61
C LEU A 280 5.02 32.74 -0.84
N LYS A 281 5.87 33.32 -1.69
CA LYS A 281 5.67 33.40 -3.15
C LYS A 281 6.86 32.77 -3.84
N ILE A 282 6.59 31.91 -4.82
CA ILE A 282 7.61 31.20 -5.59
C ILE A 282 7.33 31.47 -7.08
N LYS A 283 8.35 31.91 -7.79
CA LYS A 283 8.28 32.17 -9.23
C LYS A 283 8.43 30.87 -10.02
N GLU A 284 7.99 30.87 -11.25
CA GLU A 284 8.26 29.76 -12.16
C GLU A 284 9.75 29.62 -12.42
N GLY A 285 10.27 28.38 -12.34
CA GLY A 285 11.69 28.07 -12.47
C GLY A 285 12.55 28.38 -11.22
N GLU A 286 11.96 28.88 -10.14
CA GLU A 286 12.67 29.20 -8.90
C GLU A 286 12.86 27.97 -8.02
N VAL A 287 14.04 27.82 -7.45
CA VAL A 287 14.37 26.80 -6.46
C VAL A 287 14.42 27.41 -5.07
N VAL A 288 13.56 26.96 -4.17
CA VAL A 288 13.48 27.45 -2.80
C VAL A 288 13.80 26.33 -1.82
N SER A 289 14.87 26.45 -1.05
CA SER A 289 15.15 25.55 0.06
C SER A 289 14.51 26.05 1.35
N VAL A 290 13.86 25.13 2.08
CA VAL A 290 13.25 25.39 3.38
C VAL A 290 14.06 24.66 4.45
N ILE A 291 14.67 25.42 5.35
CA ILE A 291 15.52 24.92 6.43
C ILE A 291 14.93 25.29 7.80
N GLY A 292 15.43 24.71 8.86
CA GLY A 292 15.02 25.03 10.24
C GLY A 292 15.05 23.80 11.16
N PRO A 293 14.90 23.99 12.46
CA PRO A 293 14.95 22.91 13.45
C PRO A 293 13.83 21.88 13.24
N SER A 294 14.02 20.68 13.79
CA SER A 294 12.99 19.65 13.79
C SER A 294 11.74 20.17 14.52
N GLY A 295 10.55 19.87 13.99
CA GLY A 295 9.28 20.34 14.53
C GLY A 295 8.90 21.78 14.16
N SER A 296 9.67 22.50 13.34
CA SER A 296 9.36 23.88 12.92
C SER A 296 8.19 23.98 11.93
N GLY A 297 7.66 22.86 11.42
CA GLY A 297 6.51 22.82 10.51
C GLY A 297 6.84 22.64 9.02
N LYS A 298 8.11 22.45 8.62
CA LYS A 298 8.56 22.31 7.22
C LYS A 298 7.80 21.22 6.44
N THR A 299 7.84 19.99 6.94
CA THR A 299 7.11 18.86 6.34
C THR A 299 5.61 19.12 6.29
N THR A 300 5.02 19.70 7.35
CA THR A 300 3.60 20.07 7.35
C THR A 300 3.29 21.10 6.27
N LEU A 301 4.17 22.10 6.05
CA LEU A 301 3.98 23.11 5.01
C LEU A 301 3.90 22.48 3.62
N ILE A 302 4.88 21.65 3.23
CA ILE A 302 4.85 21.02 1.90
C ILE A 302 3.72 20.01 1.74
N ARG A 303 3.33 19.32 2.82
CA ARG A 303 2.19 18.39 2.83
C ARG A 303 0.85 19.12 2.69
N THR A 304 0.73 20.36 3.14
CA THR A 304 -0.45 21.19 2.90
C THR A 304 -0.52 21.67 1.44
N ILE A 305 0.63 21.99 0.83
CA ILE A 305 0.69 22.38 -0.60
C ILE A 305 0.19 21.25 -1.50
N ASN A 306 0.57 20.01 -1.21
CA ASN A 306 0.14 18.83 -1.96
C ASN A 306 -1.16 18.21 -1.42
N LYS A 307 -1.92 18.93 -0.60
CA LYS A 307 -3.19 18.47 0.01
C LYS A 307 -3.15 17.10 0.70
N LEU A 308 -1.98 16.63 1.10
CA LEU A 308 -1.85 15.47 2.00
C LEU A 308 -2.29 15.82 3.43
N GLU A 309 -2.21 17.11 3.78
CA GLU A 309 -2.76 17.69 4.99
C GLU A 309 -3.75 18.80 4.66
N THR A 310 -4.82 18.90 5.44
CA THR A 310 -5.83 19.95 5.29
C THR A 310 -5.40 21.23 6.01
N LEU A 311 -5.68 22.40 5.44
CA LEU A 311 -5.50 23.69 6.12
C LEU A 311 -6.59 23.92 7.17
N ASN A 312 -6.29 24.71 8.21
CA ASN A 312 -7.31 25.28 9.09
C ASN A 312 -7.80 26.62 8.53
N SER A 313 -6.88 27.45 8.00
CA SER A 313 -7.21 28.69 7.30
C SER A 313 -6.07 29.08 6.37
N GLY A 314 -6.34 30.01 5.45
CA GLY A 314 -5.41 30.51 4.45
C GLY A 314 -5.74 30.06 3.04
N GLU A 315 -4.97 30.56 2.08
CA GLU A 315 -5.19 30.33 0.65
C GLU A 315 -3.90 29.86 -0.02
N ILE A 316 -4.03 28.89 -0.92
CA ILE A 316 -2.95 28.47 -1.84
C ILE A 316 -3.39 28.78 -3.26
N ILE A 317 -2.61 29.58 -3.95
CA ILE A 317 -2.83 30.00 -5.32
C ILE A 317 -1.75 29.38 -6.19
N LEU A 318 -2.15 28.77 -7.30
CA LEU A 318 -1.28 28.09 -8.25
C LEU A 318 -1.38 28.75 -9.62
N PHE A 319 -0.29 29.34 -10.11
CA PHE A 319 -0.24 30.08 -11.39
C PHE A 319 -1.35 31.15 -11.54
N GLY A 320 -1.65 31.83 -10.42
CA GLY A 320 -2.69 32.89 -10.39
C GLY A 320 -4.12 32.36 -10.23
N GLU A 321 -4.35 31.06 -10.24
CA GLU A 321 -5.67 30.45 -10.00
C GLU A 321 -5.79 29.99 -8.53
N ASP A 322 -6.94 30.22 -7.90
CA ASP A 322 -7.24 29.71 -6.56
C ASP A 322 -7.24 28.19 -6.56
N PHE A 323 -6.26 27.59 -5.86
CA PHE A 323 -6.07 26.13 -5.82
C PHE A 323 -6.68 25.49 -4.57
N ILE A 324 -6.37 26.01 -3.40
CA ILE A 324 -6.95 25.59 -2.11
C ILE A 324 -7.37 26.87 -1.38
N LYS A 325 -8.65 26.95 -1.05
CA LYS A 325 -9.23 28.06 -0.30
C LYS A 325 -10.14 27.47 0.77
N ASP A 326 -10.00 27.91 2.01
CA ASP A 326 -10.75 27.44 3.17
C ASP A 326 -11.46 26.09 2.97
N ASN A 327 -11.15 25.11 3.71
CA ASN A 327 -11.39 23.66 3.59
C ASN A 327 -12.66 23.13 2.90
N GLU A 328 -13.69 23.96 2.61
CA GLU A 328 -15.02 23.49 2.22
C GLU A 328 -15.47 23.84 0.79
N ASN A 329 -14.81 24.78 0.10
CA ASN A 329 -15.32 25.32 -1.16
C ASN A 329 -14.44 25.14 -2.41
N THR A 330 -13.41 24.28 -2.36
CA THR A 330 -12.58 24.06 -3.54
C THR A 330 -13.30 23.16 -4.56
N ASN A 331 -13.49 23.64 -5.78
CA ASN A 331 -14.06 22.84 -6.87
C ASN A 331 -13.19 21.58 -7.10
N PRO A 332 -13.76 20.36 -7.01
CA PRO A 332 -13.00 19.11 -7.16
C PRO A 332 -12.24 19.01 -8.50
N ALA A 333 -12.74 19.62 -9.56
CA ALA A 333 -12.09 19.63 -10.87
C ALA A 333 -10.83 20.52 -10.88
N VAL A 334 -10.89 21.71 -10.27
CA VAL A 334 -9.74 22.62 -10.10
C VAL A 334 -8.67 21.94 -9.24
N LEU A 335 -9.10 21.34 -8.13
CA LEU A 335 -8.21 20.62 -7.25
C LEU A 335 -7.47 19.49 -7.97
N ARG A 336 -8.21 18.65 -8.72
CA ARG A 336 -7.63 17.54 -9.48
C ARG A 336 -6.63 18.03 -10.53
N LYS A 337 -6.95 19.11 -11.25
CA LYS A 337 -6.06 19.73 -12.25
C LYS A 337 -4.80 20.28 -11.59
N GLY A 338 -4.93 20.99 -10.46
CA GLY A 338 -3.80 21.55 -9.74
C GLY A 338 -2.89 20.47 -9.14
N MET A 339 -3.46 19.41 -8.58
CA MET A 339 -2.70 18.26 -8.02
C MET A 339 -1.80 17.57 -9.08
N LEU A 340 -2.22 17.52 -10.35
CA LEU A 340 -1.40 16.94 -11.43
C LEU A 340 -0.20 17.83 -11.80
N ARG A 341 -0.23 19.12 -11.43
CA ARG A 341 0.85 20.08 -11.66
C ARG A 341 1.91 20.07 -10.56
N ILE A 342 1.62 19.43 -9.43
CA ILE A 342 2.50 19.35 -8.26
C ILE A 342 2.96 17.92 -8.06
N GLY A 343 4.25 17.67 -8.20
CA GLY A 343 4.88 16.41 -7.86
C GLY A 343 5.40 16.43 -6.42
N MET A 344 5.48 15.26 -5.76
CA MET A 344 6.08 15.15 -4.42
C MET A 344 7.01 13.95 -4.33
N VAL A 345 8.20 14.20 -3.81
CA VAL A 345 9.22 13.21 -3.47
C VAL A 345 9.31 13.13 -1.95
N PHE A 346 9.09 11.94 -1.40
CA PHE A 346 9.02 11.70 0.04
C PHE A 346 10.37 11.30 0.62
N GLN A 347 10.55 11.53 1.90
CA GLN A 347 11.68 11.09 2.69
C GLN A 347 11.87 9.55 2.65
N SER A 348 10.80 8.78 2.72
CA SER A 348 10.80 7.31 2.80
C SER A 348 10.57 6.63 1.46
N PHE A 349 10.92 7.24 0.33
CA PHE A 349 10.78 6.76 -1.06
C PHE A 349 9.33 6.42 -1.46
N ASN A 350 8.60 5.69 -0.65
CA ASN A 350 7.21 5.25 -0.82
C ASN A 350 6.95 4.56 -2.18
N LEU A 351 7.94 3.78 -2.67
CA LEU A 351 7.78 2.96 -3.87
C LEU A 351 6.81 1.81 -3.59
N PHE A 352 6.06 1.40 -4.61
CA PHE A 352 5.11 0.28 -4.52
C PHE A 352 5.87 -1.05 -4.56
N PRO A 353 5.98 -1.79 -3.45
CA PRO A 353 6.87 -2.95 -3.34
C PRO A 353 6.42 -4.15 -4.20
N HIS A 354 5.16 -4.16 -4.63
CA HIS A 354 4.59 -5.19 -5.48
C HIS A 354 4.78 -4.94 -6.98
N MET A 355 5.38 -3.81 -7.33
CA MET A 355 5.62 -3.37 -8.70
C MET A 355 7.12 -3.29 -8.98
N THR A 356 7.52 -3.59 -10.23
CA THR A 356 8.90 -3.34 -10.66
C THR A 356 9.19 -1.84 -10.71
N VAL A 357 10.45 -1.48 -10.88
CA VAL A 357 10.90 -0.10 -11.06
C VAL A 357 10.17 0.57 -12.22
N LEU A 358 10.13 -0.07 -13.38
CA LEU A 358 9.39 0.41 -14.55
C LEU A 358 7.91 0.59 -14.26
N GLN A 359 7.28 -0.38 -13.59
CA GLN A 359 5.86 -0.31 -13.23
C GLN A 359 5.56 0.81 -12.24
N ASN A 360 6.46 1.11 -11.31
CA ASN A 360 6.35 2.25 -10.39
C ASN A 360 6.29 3.57 -11.14
N ILE A 361 7.16 3.78 -12.15
CA ILE A 361 7.20 5.01 -12.95
C ILE A 361 5.95 5.09 -13.85
N MET A 362 5.56 4.00 -14.47
CA MET A 362 4.40 3.95 -15.37
C MET A 362 3.05 4.05 -14.66
N MET A 363 3.00 3.91 -13.32
CA MET A 363 1.75 3.79 -12.57
C MET A 363 0.82 4.98 -12.79
N ALA A 364 1.31 6.20 -12.60
CA ALA A 364 0.52 7.40 -12.72
C ALA A 364 0.16 7.75 -14.17
N PRO A 365 1.07 7.75 -15.14
CA PRO A 365 0.72 7.91 -16.56
C PRO A 365 -0.33 6.90 -17.04
N ARG A 366 -0.19 5.62 -16.64
CA ARG A 366 -1.18 4.59 -16.98
C ARG A 366 -2.55 4.82 -16.33
N TYR A 367 -2.56 5.36 -15.12
CA TYR A 367 -3.81 5.64 -14.39
C TYR A 367 -4.59 6.82 -14.97
N HIS A 368 -3.88 7.87 -15.41
CA HIS A 368 -4.46 9.11 -15.93
C HIS A 368 -4.57 9.17 -17.46
N GLY A 369 -3.75 8.36 -18.15
CA GLY A 369 -3.68 8.32 -19.62
C GLY A 369 -4.79 7.52 -20.28
N LYS A 370 -4.83 7.56 -21.60
CA LYS A 370 -5.70 6.72 -22.42
C LYS A 370 -5.07 5.33 -22.62
N PRO A 371 -5.87 4.26 -22.85
CA PRO A 371 -5.34 2.91 -23.08
C PRO A 371 -4.32 2.80 -24.22
N ASN A 372 -4.43 3.65 -25.26
CA ASN A 372 -3.56 3.64 -26.43
C ASN A 372 -2.18 4.29 -26.18
N ASP A 373 -1.98 4.95 -25.03
CA ASP A 373 -0.73 5.64 -24.71
C ASP A 373 0.29 4.74 -24.00
N LEU A 374 0.00 3.45 -23.81
CA LEU A 374 0.84 2.53 -23.03
C LEU A 374 2.26 2.41 -23.57
N ASP A 375 2.43 2.39 -24.89
CA ASP A 375 3.74 2.27 -25.54
C ASP A 375 4.56 3.56 -25.41
N VAL A 376 3.89 4.71 -25.56
CA VAL A 376 4.49 6.03 -25.33
C VAL A 376 4.92 6.17 -23.87
N ASN A 377 4.04 5.84 -22.92
CA ASN A 377 4.34 5.91 -21.50
C ASN A 377 5.53 5.02 -21.13
N ARG A 378 5.66 3.84 -21.74
CA ARG A 378 6.79 2.93 -21.52
C ARG A 378 8.09 3.53 -22.04
N LYS A 379 8.10 4.08 -23.25
CA LYS A 379 9.27 4.73 -23.85
C LYS A 379 9.71 5.95 -23.06
N GLN A 380 8.76 6.76 -22.55
CA GLN A 380 9.03 7.87 -21.65
C GLN A 380 9.58 7.39 -20.30
N ALA A 381 9.08 6.27 -19.75
CA ALA A 381 9.61 5.71 -18.52
C ALA A 381 11.06 5.20 -18.70
N TYR A 382 11.41 4.64 -19.85
CA TYR A 382 12.81 4.30 -20.14
C TYR A 382 13.70 5.53 -20.21
N PHE A 383 13.26 6.62 -20.84
CA PHE A 383 13.98 7.89 -20.86
C PHE A 383 14.23 8.41 -19.43
N LEU A 384 13.21 8.38 -18.56
CA LEU A 384 13.36 8.81 -17.15
C LEU A 384 14.31 7.91 -16.37
N LEU A 385 14.28 6.59 -16.62
CA LEU A 385 15.19 5.64 -15.98
C LEU A 385 16.64 5.84 -16.43
N ASP A 386 16.86 6.08 -17.69
CA ASP A 386 18.21 6.39 -18.23
C ASP A 386 18.75 7.67 -17.59
N ARG A 387 17.91 8.70 -17.52
CA ARG A 387 18.24 9.99 -16.92
C ARG A 387 18.69 9.91 -15.44
N VAL A 388 18.09 9.02 -14.67
CA VAL A 388 18.50 8.80 -13.27
C VAL A 388 19.54 7.68 -13.13
N GLY A 389 20.09 7.15 -14.24
CA GLY A 389 21.11 6.12 -14.28
C GLY A 389 20.64 4.74 -13.82
N LEU A 390 19.34 4.41 -14.01
CA LEU A 390 18.75 3.18 -13.50
C LEU A 390 18.05 2.33 -14.56
N LEU A 391 18.32 2.58 -15.85
CA LEU A 391 17.68 1.82 -16.96
C LEU A 391 17.95 0.31 -16.84
N ALA A 392 19.18 -0.08 -16.46
CA ALA A 392 19.54 -1.48 -16.24
C ALA A 392 18.73 -2.17 -15.13
N HIS A 393 18.06 -1.40 -14.28
CA HIS A 393 17.29 -1.89 -13.14
C HIS A 393 15.76 -1.84 -13.36
N ALA A 394 15.29 -1.62 -14.60
CA ALA A 394 13.88 -1.44 -14.94
C ALA A 394 12.98 -2.59 -14.44
N ASP A 395 13.45 -3.82 -14.50
CA ASP A 395 12.70 -5.03 -14.13
C ASP A 395 12.90 -5.46 -12.68
N LYS A 396 13.77 -4.76 -11.92
CA LYS A 396 13.96 -5.01 -10.49
C LYS A 396 12.77 -4.50 -9.67
N TYR A 397 12.62 -5.09 -8.48
CA TYR A 397 11.68 -4.63 -7.46
C TYR A 397 12.36 -3.68 -6.46
N PRO A 398 11.62 -2.80 -5.76
CA PRO A 398 12.19 -1.84 -4.81
C PRO A 398 13.13 -2.45 -3.77
N HIS A 399 12.82 -3.62 -3.20
CA HIS A 399 13.66 -4.31 -2.21
C HIS A 399 15.02 -4.80 -2.77
N GLN A 400 15.21 -4.79 -4.09
CA GLN A 400 16.44 -5.19 -4.77
C GLN A 400 17.35 -3.98 -5.11
N LEU A 401 16.98 -2.79 -4.65
CA LEU A 401 17.67 -1.53 -4.87
C LEU A 401 18.24 -0.97 -3.58
N SER A 402 19.38 -0.25 -3.67
CA SER A 402 19.88 0.57 -2.57
C SER A 402 18.93 1.73 -2.26
N GLY A 403 19.05 2.36 -1.08
CA GLY A 403 18.27 3.52 -0.70
C GLY A 403 18.36 4.68 -1.70
N GLY A 404 19.57 5.03 -2.13
CA GLY A 404 19.77 6.06 -3.15
C GLY A 404 19.18 5.72 -4.51
N GLN A 405 19.23 4.45 -4.92
CA GLN A 405 18.56 3.98 -6.13
C GLN A 405 17.04 4.09 -5.99
N GLN A 406 16.46 3.70 -4.83
CA GLN A 406 15.02 3.83 -4.57
C GLN A 406 14.58 5.30 -4.63
N GLN A 407 15.36 6.22 -4.07
CA GLN A 407 15.07 7.65 -4.11
C GLN A 407 15.09 8.20 -5.54
N ARG A 408 16.09 7.80 -6.34
CA ARG A 408 16.14 8.19 -7.76
C ARG A 408 14.95 7.65 -8.57
N VAL A 409 14.49 6.43 -8.26
CA VAL A 409 13.22 5.91 -8.85
C VAL A 409 12.02 6.74 -8.39
N ALA A 410 11.96 7.18 -7.12
CA ALA A 410 10.87 8.02 -6.63
C ALA A 410 10.85 9.39 -7.33
N ILE A 411 12.02 9.97 -7.61
CA ILE A 411 12.14 11.19 -8.42
C ILE A 411 11.64 10.93 -9.85
N ALA A 412 12.11 9.86 -10.52
CA ALA A 412 11.67 9.51 -11.87
C ALA A 412 10.15 9.25 -11.94
N ARG A 413 9.57 8.58 -10.93
CA ARG A 413 8.12 8.37 -10.82
C ARG A 413 7.35 9.69 -10.73
N THR A 414 7.88 10.65 -9.98
CA THR A 414 7.27 11.98 -9.84
C THR A 414 7.34 12.75 -11.15
N LEU A 415 8.47 12.71 -11.85
CA LEU A 415 8.66 13.34 -13.15
C LEU A 415 7.73 12.76 -14.24
N ALA A 416 7.32 11.50 -14.12
CA ALA A 416 6.47 10.82 -15.10
C ALA A 416 5.08 11.47 -15.30
N LEU A 417 4.66 12.37 -14.41
CA LEU A 417 3.46 13.18 -14.56
C LEU A 417 3.70 14.54 -15.23
N SER A 418 4.94 14.89 -15.60
CA SER A 418 5.35 16.20 -16.10
C SER A 418 4.84 17.36 -15.20
N PRO A 419 5.15 17.33 -13.88
CA PRO A 419 4.67 18.37 -12.97
C PRO A 419 5.31 19.73 -13.30
N ASP A 420 4.61 20.81 -12.97
CA ASP A 420 5.17 22.17 -13.06
C ASP A 420 6.00 22.53 -11.81
N ILE A 421 5.69 21.92 -10.66
CA ILE A 421 6.36 22.17 -9.38
C ILE A 421 6.69 20.81 -8.74
N ILE A 422 7.90 20.65 -8.18
CA ILE A 422 8.27 19.47 -7.40
C ILE A 422 8.57 19.87 -5.96
N LEU A 423 7.94 19.15 -5.04
CA LEU A 423 8.15 19.25 -3.59
C LEU A 423 9.05 18.10 -3.14
N PHE A 424 10.16 18.42 -2.47
CA PHE A 424 11.07 17.44 -1.87
C PHE A 424 10.97 17.51 -0.35
N ASP A 425 10.59 16.41 0.29
CA ASP A 425 10.53 16.28 1.74
C ASP A 425 11.74 15.48 2.24
N GLU A 426 12.81 16.20 2.62
CA GLU A 426 14.07 15.64 3.11
C GLU A 426 14.59 14.47 2.26
N PRO A 427 14.86 14.66 0.96
CA PRO A 427 15.12 13.59 0.01
C PRO A 427 16.35 12.73 0.30
N THR A 428 17.22 13.14 1.21
CA THR A 428 18.48 12.46 1.55
C THR A 428 18.53 11.89 2.96
N SER A 429 17.58 12.24 3.84
CA SER A 429 17.66 11.91 5.28
C SER A 429 17.55 10.42 5.61
N ALA A 430 17.02 9.60 4.69
CA ALA A 430 16.92 8.14 4.83
C ALA A 430 18.05 7.39 4.10
N LEU A 431 19.12 8.09 3.69
CA LEU A 431 20.22 7.55 2.89
C LEU A 431 21.51 7.47 3.68
N ASP A 432 22.32 6.49 3.31
CA ASP A 432 23.73 6.44 3.74
C ASP A 432 24.52 7.60 3.10
N PRO A 433 25.52 8.18 3.79
CA PRO A 433 26.27 9.34 3.29
C PRO A 433 26.87 9.16 1.89
N GLU A 434 27.29 7.95 1.55
CA GLU A 434 27.86 7.61 0.24
C GLU A 434 26.84 7.76 -0.91
N MET A 435 25.56 7.60 -0.61
CA MET A 435 24.48 7.65 -1.61
C MET A 435 23.87 9.05 -1.78
N VAL A 436 24.12 9.96 -0.85
CA VAL A 436 23.56 11.33 -0.85
C VAL A 436 23.94 12.09 -2.11
N GLY A 437 25.23 12.04 -2.49
CA GLY A 437 25.75 12.77 -3.64
C GLY A 437 25.06 12.46 -4.97
N GLU A 438 24.71 11.18 -5.21
CA GLU A 438 24.02 10.76 -6.43
C GLU A 438 22.60 11.34 -6.54
N VAL A 439 21.88 11.39 -5.41
CA VAL A 439 20.51 11.93 -5.36
C VAL A 439 20.54 13.45 -5.50
N LEU A 440 21.46 14.13 -4.80
CA LEU A 440 21.62 15.58 -4.89
C LEU A 440 22.00 16.02 -6.31
N LYS A 441 22.82 15.24 -7.02
CA LYS A 441 23.18 15.51 -8.42
C LYS A 441 21.95 15.50 -9.33
N VAL A 442 21.05 14.53 -9.18
CA VAL A 442 19.79 14.49 -9.96
C VAL A 442 18.96 15.74 -9.68
N ILE A 443 18.87 16.20 -8.43
CA ILE A 443 18.10 17.40 -8.08
C ILE A 443 18.79 18.66 -8.64
N GLN A 444 20.12 18.75 -8.62
CA GLN A 444 20.88 19.83 -9.24
C GLN A 444 20.65 19.93 -10.75
N ASP A 445 20.61 18.79 -11.43
CA ASP A 445 20.37 18.76 -12.88
C ASP A 445 18.95 19.22 -13.21
N LEU A 446 17.96 18.88 -12.40
CA LEU A 446 16.58 19.42 -12.52
C LEU A 446 16.52 20.95 -12.28
N ALA A 447 17.31 21.48 -11.33
CA ALA A 447 17.42 22.90 -11.08
C ALA A 447 17.99 23.66 -12.30
N LYS A 448 19.08 23.14 -12.89
CA LYS A 448 19.69 23.72 -14.08
C LYS A 448 18.76 23.77 -15.29
N GLU A 449 17.80 22.82 -15.37
CA GLU A 449 16.80 22.78 -16.42
C GLU A 449 15.61 23.73 -16.17
N GLY A 450 15.65 24.51 -15.09
CA GLY A 450 14.61 25.50 -14.77
C GLY A 450 13.34 24.91 -14.15
N MET A 451 13.44 23.74 -13.49
CA MET A 451 12.32 23.16 -12.75
C MET A 451 12.01 23.99 -11.50
N THR A 452 10.74 24.32 -11.29
CA THR A 452 10.31 24.97 -10.05
C THR A 452 10.32 23.97 -8.90
N MET A 453 11.06 24.25 -7.83
CA MET A 453 11.22 23.28 -6.74
C MET A 453 11.13 23.95 -5.36
N ILE A 454 10.54 23.19 -4.42
CA ILE A 454 10.61 23.47 -2.98
C ILE A 454 11.29 22.28 -2.32
N ILE A 455 12.41 22.51 -1.64
CA ILE A 455 13.26 21.48 -1.09
C ILE A 455 13.36 21.68 0.42
N VAL A 456 12.75 20.80 1.22
CA VAL A 456 13.05 20.70 2.65
C VAL A 456 14.30 19.84 2.80
N THR A 457 15.36 20.40 3.38
CA THR A 457 16.64 19.72 3.51
C THR A 457 17.38 20.10 4.78
N HIS A 458 18.27 19.21 5.20
CA HIS A 458 19.29 19.45 6.22
C HIS A 458 20.70 19.55 5.62
N GLU A 459 20.84 19.41 4.30
CA GLU A 459 22.09 19.55 3.55
C GLU A 459 22.34 21.04 3.25
N MET A 460 23.09 21.71 4.12
CA MET A 460 23.24 23.19 4.06
C MET A 460 24.04 23.63 2.85
N ASP A 461 25.17 22.96 2.55
CA ASP A 461 26.00 23.28 1.38
C ASP A 461 25.20 23.12 0.07
N PHE A 462 24.36 22.10 0.02
CA PHE A 462 23.46 21.87 -1.11
C PHE A 462 22.44 23.00 -1.22
N ALA A 463 21.78 23.36 -0.11
CA ALA A 463 20.79 24.46 -0.09
C ALA A 463 21.40 25.77 -0.59
N LEU A 464 22.63 26.10 -0.19
CA LEU A 464 23.33 27.31 -0.62
C LEU A 464 23.77 27.27 -2.10
N SER A 465 24.10 26.08 -2.62
CA SER A 465 24.64 25.93 -3.99
C SER A 465 23.57 25.82 -5.07
N VAL A 466 22.36 25.35 -4.73
CA VAL A 466 21.31 25.02 -5.71
C VAL A 466 20.13 25.98 -5.68
N SER A 467 19.88 26.66 -4.54
CA SER A 467 18.67 27.44 -4.37
C SER A 467 18.88 28.88 -4.79
N ASP A 468 17.83 29.45 -5.40
CA ASP A 468 17.74 30.90 -5.63
C ASP A 468 17.43 31.65 -4.33
N ARG A 469 16.69 30.98 -3.42
CA ARG A 469 16.38 31.51 -2.09
C ARG A 469 16.35 30.41 -1.03
N VAL A 470 16.78 30.77 0.16
CA VAL A 470 16.68 29.93 1.35
C VAL A 470 15.72 30.55 2.35
N VAL A 471 14.75 29.75 2.80
CA VAL A 471 13.71 30.13 3.76
C VAL A 471 13.98 29.41 5.07
N MET A 472 14.18 30.16 6.16
CA MET A 472 14.30 29.60 7.50
C MET A 472 12.95 29.61 8.22
N MET A 473 12.51 28.45 8.66
CA MET A 473 11.28 28.28 9.45
C MET A 473 11.60 27.93 10.91
N GLU A 474 10.96 28.63 11.83
CA GLU A 474 10.96 28.31 13.26
C GLU A 474 9.59 28.55 13.85
N HIS A 475 9.18 27.69 14.79
CA HIS A 475 7.89 27.80 15.51
C HIS A 475 6.69 28.07 14.58
N GLY A 476 6.67 27.46 13.40
CA GLY A 476 5.56 27.56 12.45
C GLY A 476 5.47 28.86 11.66
N VAL A 477 6.51 29.72 11.71
CA VAL A 477 6.59 30.97 10.94
C VAL A 477 7.87 31.02 10.13
N ILE A 478 7.85 31.78 9.02
CA ILE A 478 9.04 32.13 8.27
C ILE A 478 9.77 33.25 9.00
N GLN A 479 10.97 32.94 9.53
CA GLN A 479 11.84 33.92 10.19
C GLN A 479 12.66 34.71 9.20
N MET A 480 13.08 34.05 8.11
CA MET A 480 13.94 34.64 7.10
C MET A 480 13.69 34.05 5.73
N ASN A 481 13.91 34.86 4.70
CA ASN A 481 13.78 34.51 3.30
C ASN A 481 14.75 35.37 2.51
N ALA A 482 15.89 34.79 2.10
CA ALA A 482 17.00 35.51 1.50
C ALA A 482 17.70 34.70 0.41
N ALA A 483 18.42 35.38 -0.48
CA ALA A 483 19.29 34.74 -1.44
C ALA A 483 20.54 34.17 -0.73
N PRO A 484 21.15 33.06 -1.23
CA PRO A 484 22.41 32.53 -0.69
C PRO A 484 23.50 33.57 -0.60
N SER A 485 23.63 34.47 -1.58
CA SER A 485 24.61 35.59 -1.57
C SER A 485 24.46 36.48 -0.35
N ASP A 486 23.23 36.79 0.05
CA ASP A 486 22.95 37.69 1.17
C ASP A 486 23.23 36.98 2.52
N ILE A 487 23.04 35.65 2.56
CA ILE A 487 23.34 34.83 3.74
C ILE A 487 24.84 34.72 3.97
N LEU A 488 25.62 34.57 2.90
CA LEU A 488 27.05 34.43 2.94
C LEU A 488 27.77 35.76 3.15
N ASP A 489 27.07 36.90 3.04
CA ASP A 489 27.64 38.21 3.27
C ASP A 489 27.85 38.45 4.79
N GLU A 490 29.11 38.32 5.23
CA GLU A 490 29.51 38.52 6.62
C GLU A 490 29.31 39.95 7.12
N THR A 491 29.21 40.91 6.20
CA THR A 491 28.96 42.34 6.57
C THR A 491 27.55 42.57 7.07
N ASN A 492 26.62 41.67 6.76
CA ASN A 492 25.23 41.76 7.19
C ASN A 492 25.09 41.26 8.65
N LYS A 493 25.08 42.23 9.58
CA LYS A 493 24.99 41.99 11.05
C LYS A 493 23.57 41.92 11.61
N GLN A 494 22.54 41.87 10.76
CA GLN A 494 21.16 41.69 11.28
C GLN A 494 21.04 40.36 12.01
N THR A 495 20.40 40.37 13.16
CA THR A 495 20.28 39.20 14.06
C THR A 495 19.74 37.94 13.35
N ALA A 496 18.82 38.12 12.39
CA ALA A 496 18.25 37.00 11.64
C ALA A 496 19.28 36.33 10.73
N PHE A 497 20.17 37.10 10.06
CA PHE A 497 21.23 36.54 9.21
C PHE A 497 22.31 35.84 10.04
N VAL A 498 22.68 36.40 11.18
CA VAL A 498 23.65 35.79 12.11
C VAL A 498 23.11 34.42 12.56
N ARG A 499 21.86 34.40 13.00
CA ARG A 499 21.21 33.15 13.46
C ARG A 499 21.10 32.11 12.34
N MET A 500 20.84 32.53 11.12
CA MET A 500 20.77 31.64 9.96
C MET A 500 22.14 31.04 9.65
N ARG A 501 23.22 31.85 9.65
CA ARG A 501 24.59 31.37 9.47
C ARG A 501 25.01 30.39 10.58
N GLU A 502 24.72 30.71 11.83
CA GLU A 502 24.95 29.80 12.96
C GLU A 502 24.22 28.46 12.78
N PHE A 503 22.96 28.51 12.37
CA PHE A 503 22.18 27.30 12.10
C PHE A 503 22.74 26.47 10.94
N MET A 504 23.25 27.14 9.91
CA MET A 504 23.84 26.49 8.73
C MET A 504 25.32 26.08 8.96
N GLY A 505 25.95 26.44 10.07
CA GLY A 505 27.37 26.17 10.34
C GLY A 505 28.33 26.94 9.44
N VAL A 506 27.85 28.03 8.83
CA VAL A 506 28.68 28.95 8.03
C VAL A 506 29.14 30.06 8.94
N ASN A 507 30.45 30.04 9.29
CA ASN A 507 31.12 31.08 10.09
C ASN A 507 31.78 32.10 9.17
#